data_897773166e7d73c6c609922b1e1cb6a8
#
_entry.id   897773166e7d73c6c609922b1e1cb6a8
#
_cell.length_a   1.000
_cell.length_b   1.000
_cell.length_c   1.000
_cell.angle_alpha   90.00
_cell.angle_beta   90.00
_cell.angle_gamma   90.00
#
_symmetry.space_group_name_H-M   'P 1'
#
loop_
_entity.id
_entity.type
_entity.pdbx_description
1 polymer ?
#
loop_
_entity_poly.entity_id
_entity_poly.type
_entity_poly.pdbx_seq_one_letter_code
_entity_poly.pdbx_strand_id
1 'polypeptide(L)'
;YEAWSDASDKSIQSAKVFIENGKIAGVILREYTDKHVEKDFSTYPWPQAGEAARTLSAQMVAAQSADVDIFTGATGSSTGWIQAVERALEKASGTEPTNKYFDGTFLGRSETSSYGGYYKVVWVTLKNDKVVDYKAQRVLPDHTIQDPSVEVYGWPLEMARNSYKEAALASEPGYVDVITGATGLTHQSNHAVRDALDQALTK
;
A
#
# COMPACT_ATOMS: atom_id res chain seq x y z
N TYR A 1 -6.10 -15.40 -4.03
CA TYR A 1 -6.30 -14.35 -3.03
C TYR A 1 -5.09 -13.43 -3.02
N GLU A 2 -5.32 -12.14 -2.91
CA GLU A 2 -4.26 -11.13 -2.86
C GLU A 2 -4.45 -10.24 -1.65
N ALA A 3 -3.35 -9.93 -0.96
CA ALA A 3 -3.36 -9.02 0.18
C ALA A 3 -2.04 -8.28 0.31
N TRP A 4 -2.03 -7.27 1.17
CA TRP A 4 -0.93 -6.34 1.38
C TRP A 4 -0.54 -6.29 2.85
N SER A 5 0.73 -6.04 3.11
CA SER A 5 1.27 -5.77 4.45
C SER A 5 0.91 -4.36 4.92
N ASP A 6 1.30 -4.04 6.13
CA ASP A 6 1.40 -2.65 6.55
C ASP A 6 2.54 -1.96 5.78
N ALA A 7 2.25 -0.76 5.27
CA ALA A 7 3.24 0.08 4.63
C ALA A 7 4.17 0.72 5.66
N SER A 8 5.46 0.68 5.38
CA SER A 8 6.48 1.47 6.06
C SER A 8 6.73 2.79 5.33
N ASP A 9 7.64 3.61 5.86
CA ASP A 9 8.14 4.81 5.16
C ASP A 9 9.01 4.47 3.94
N LYS A 10 9.35 3.19 3.72
CA LYS A 10 10.26 2.75 2.65
C LYS A 10 9.61 1.84 1.61
N SER A 11 8.59 1.10 2.02
CA SER A 11 8.01 0.05 1.17
C SER A 11 6.68 -0.46 1.69
N ILE A 12 5.97 -1.16 0.80
CA ILE A 12 4.85 -2.05 1.13
C ILE A 12 5.04 -3.36 0.38
N GLN A 13 4.66 -4.47 0.99
CA GLN A 13 4.72 -5.80 0.41
C GLN A 13 3.33 -6.29 0.01
N SER A 14 3.25 -7.07 -1.06
CA SER A 14 2.04 -7.80 -1.43
C SER A 14 2.33 -9.28 -1.60
N ALA A 15 1.30 -10.07 -1.39
CA ALA A 15 1.30 -11.49 -1.64
C ALA A 15 0.07 -11.90 -2.43
N LYS A 16 0.29 -12.75 -3.44
CA LYS A 16 -0.78 -13.45 -4.14
C LYS A 16 -0.68 -14.94 -3.86
N VAL A 17 -1.67 -15.48 -3.16
CA VAL A 17 -1.75 -16.88 -2.74
C VAL A 17 -2.72 -17.62 -3.62
N PHE A 18 -2.27 -18.72 -4.21
CA PHE A 18 -3.08 -19.63 -5.02
C PHE A 18 -3.49 -20.82 -4.16
N ILE A 19 -4.79 -21.04 -4.05
CA ILE A 19 -5.37 -22.17 -3.29
C ILE A 19 -5.99 -23.16 -4.28
N GLU A 20 -5.57 -24.41 -4.20
CA GLU A 20 -6.11 -25.50 -5.01
C GLU A 20 -6.40 -26.70 -4.10
N ASN A 21 -7.61 -27.22 -4.15
CA ASN A 21 -8.06 -28.35 -3.30
C ASN A 21 -7.81 -28.11 -1.79
N GLY A 22 -8.00 -26.86 -1.34
CA GLY A 22 -7.81 -26.48 0.06
C GLY A 22 -6.34 -26.38 0.51
N LYS A 23 -5.39 -26.38 -0.44
CA LYS A 23 -3.95 -26.26 -0.16
C LYS A 23 -3.34 -25.07 -0.86
N ILE A 24 -2.28 -24.52 -0.30
CA ILE A 24 -1.46 -23.50 -0.96
C ILE A 24 -0.72 -24.16 -2.11
N ALA A 25 -1.14 -23.84 -3.35
CA ALA A 25 -0.52 -24.34 -4.57
C ALA A 25 0.64 -23.44 -5.05
N GLY A 26 0.63 -22.17 -4.65
CA GLY A 26 1.68 -21.23 -5.00
C GLY A 26 1.54 -19.91 -4.25
N VAL A 27 2.66 -19.20 -4.12
CA VAL A 27 2.74 -17.86 -3.53
C VAL A 27 3.61 -16.99 -4.41
N ILE A 28 3.13 -15.80 -4.78
CA ILE A 28 3.90 -14.74 -5.45
C ILE A 28 4.06 -13.60 -4.47
N LEU A 29 5.30 -13.21 -4.19
CA LEU A 29 5.66 -12.12 -3.30
C LEU A 29 6.20 -10.95 -4.12
N ARG A 30 5.68 -9.74 -3.87
CA ARG A 30 6.13 -8.49 -4.49
C ARG A 30 6.41 -7.45 -3.44
N GLU A 31 7.20 -6.46 -3.81
CA GLU A 31 7.52 -5.32 -2.95
C GLU A 31 7.52 -4.04 -3.77
N TYR A 32 6.97 -2.98 -3.18
CA TYR A 32 6.89 -1.66 -3.80
C TYR A 32 7.61 -0.64 -2.94
N THR A 33 8.25 0.33 -3.59
CA THR A 33 8.93 1.43 -2.90
C THR A 33 7.93 2.39 -2.22
N ASP A 34 8.43 3.35 -1.45
CA ASP A 34 7.67 4.48 -0.90
C ASP A 34 6.99 5.38 -1.97
N LYS A 35 7.35 5.20 -3.24
CA LYS A 35 6.74 5.86 -4.39
C LYS A 35 5.75 4.97 -5.13
N HIS A 36 5.41 3.83 -4.52
CA HIS A 36 4.52 2.80 -5.10
C HIS A 36 4.99 2.34 -6.49
N VAL A 37 6.28 2.09 -6.61
CA VAL A 37 6.91 1.47 -7.79
C VAL A 37 7.36 0.08 -7.42
N GLU A 38 6.95 -0.92 -8.20
CA GLU A 38 7.34 -2.32 -7.98
C GLU A 38 8.86 -2.46 -8.08
N LYS A 39 9.46 -3.17 -7.14
CA LYS A 39 10.88 -3.49 -7.17
C LYS A 39 11.13 -4.65 -8.12
N ASP A 40 11.94 -4.41 -9.14
CA ASP A 40 12.47 -5.48 -9.98
C ASP A 40 13.65 -6.14 -9.29
N PHE A 41 13.42 -7.31 -8.70
CA PHE A 41 14.45 -8.05 -7.98
C PHE A 41 15.59 -8.56 -8.88
N SER A 42 15.45 -8.54 -10.20
CA SER A 42 16.52 -8.89 -11.10
C SER A 42 17.59 -7.81 -11.23
N THR A 43 17.21 -6.55 -10.98
CA THR A 43 18.07 -5.37 -11.09
C THR A 43 18.23 -4.61 -9.77
N TYR A 44 17.49 -5.02 -8.72
CA TYR A 44 17.51 -4.35 -7.43
C TYR A 44 18.89 -4.48 -6.77
N PRO A 45 19.46 -3.36 -6.25
CA PRO A 45 20.83 -3.36 -5.73
C PRO A 45 21.09 -4.28 -4.53
N TRP A 46 20.05 -4.80 -3.91
CA TRP A 46 20.12 -5.71 -2.76
C TRP A 46 19.60 -7.11 -3.16
N PRO A 47 20.51 -8.00 -3.64
CA PRO A 47 20.10 -9.29 -4.21
C PRO A 47 19.41 -10.22 -3.21
N GLN A 48 19.68 -10.05 -1.90
CA GLN A 48 19.04 -10.81 -0.83
C GLN A 48 17.50 -10.66 -0.83
N ALA A 49 16.96 -9.53 -1.29
CA ALA A 49 15.51 -9.34 -1.37
C ALA A 49 14.87 -10.31 -2.37
N GLY A 50 15.48 -10.49 -3.55
CA GLY A 50 14.98 -11.43 -4.55
C GLY A 50 15.16 -12.90 -4.13
N GLU A 51 16.25 -13.22 -3.43
CA GLU A 51 16.48 -14.55 -2.87
C GLU A 51 15.46 -14.85 -1.77
N ALA A 52 15.21 -13.89 -0.85
CA ALA A 52 14.23 -14.01 0.20
C ALA A 52 12.83 -14.26 -0.36
N ALA A 53 12.40 -13.52 -1.40
CA ALA A 53 11.09 -13.70 -2.02
C ALA A 53 10.92 -15.14 -2.55
N ARG A 54 11.92 -15.69 -3.24
CA ARG A 54 11.86 -17.07 -3.76
C ARG A 54 11.86 -18.10 -2.64
N THR A 55 12.73 -17.93 -1.64
CA THR A 55 12.87 -18.87 -0.52
C THR A 55 11.61 -18.91 0.32
N LEU A 56 11.09 -17.74 0.72
CA LEU A 56 9.86 -17.66 1.52
C LEU A 56 8.64 -18.20 0.77
N SER A 57 8.49 -17.89 -0.52
CA SER A 57 7.43 -18.48 -1.33
C SER A 57 7.45 -20.02 -1.31
N ALA A 58 8.63 -20.62 -1.48
CA ALA A 58 8.79 -22.07 -1.43
C ALA A 58 8.51 -22.66 -0.03
N GLN A 59 9.00 -22.00 1.02
CA GLN A 59 8.76 -22.41 2.41
C GLN A 59 7.27 -22.36 2.78
N MET A 60 6.55 -21.30 2.41
CA MET A 60 5.13 -21.14 2.68
C MET A 60 4.28 -22.20 1.96
N VAL A 61 4.63 -22.57 0.73
CA VAL A 61 3.99 -23.69 0.02
C VAL A 61 4.30 -25.02 0.70
N ALA A 62 5.53 -25.27 1.10
CA ALA A 62 5.92 -26.51 1.78
C ALA A 62 5.28 -26.64 3.18
N ALA A 63 5.26 -25.56 3.96
CA ALA A 63 4.66 -25.50 5.27
C ALA A 63 3.12 -25.43 5.24
N GLN A 64 2.53 -25.08 4.09
CA GLN A 64 1.09 -24.81 3.97
C GLN A 64 0.61 -23.70 4.93
N SER A 65 1.47 -22.72 5.17
CA SER A 65 1.29 -21.67 6.18
C SER A 65 2.14 -20.44 5.86
N ALA A 66 1.77 -19.29 6.43
CA ALA A 66 2.62 -18.11 6.48
C ALA A 66 3.67 -18.16 7.61
N ASP A 67 3.54 -19.10 8.54
CA ASP A 67 4.45 -19.29 9.68
C ASP A 67 5.77 -19.91 9.21
N VAL A 68 6.67 -19.06 8.77
CA VAL A 68 8.02 -19.38 8.28
C VAL A 68 9.05 -18.43 8.86
N ASP A 69 10.29 -18.88 8.93
CA ASP A 69 11.39 -18.06 9.45
C ASP A 69 11.70 -16.87 8.57
N ILE A 70 12.07 -15.74 9.21
CA ILE A 70 12.54 -14.53 8.54
C ILE A 70 13.84 -14.81 7.80
N PHE A 71 13.93 -14.41 6.54
CA PHE A 71 15.15 -14.54 5.76
C PHE A 71 16.22 -13.52 6.22
N THR A 72 17.39 -14.04 6.61
CA THR A 72 18.52 -13.21 7.09
C THR A 72 18.97 -12.23 6.00
N GLY A 73 19.08 -10.95 6.35
CA GLY A 73 19.47 -9.88 5.42
C GLY A 73 18.31 -9.23 4.64
N ALA A 74 17.07 -9.76 4.81
CA ALA A 74 15.86 -9.17 4.24
C ALA A 74 14.71 -9.12 5.27
N THR A 75 15.02 -8.79 6.51
CA THR A 75 14.07 -8.84 7.64
C THR A 75 12.80 -8.04 7.39
N GLY A 76 12.91 -6.78 6.96
CA GLY A 76 11.74 -5.91 6.71
C GLY A 76 10.83 -6.45 5.62
N SER A 77 11.40 -6.89 4.51
CA SER A 77 10.65 -7.50 3.40
C SER A 77 9.99 -8.80 3.84
N SER A 78 10.72 -9.67 4.58
CA SER A 78 10.21 -10.96 5.08
C SER A 78 8.99 -10.75 6.00
N THR A 79 9.09 -9.84 6.96
CA THR A 79 7.99 -9.53 7.88
C THR A 79 6.76 -9.04 7.13
N GLY A 80 6.94 -8.15 6.15
CA GLY A 80 5.83 -7.65 5.34
C GLY A 80 5.19 -8.76 4.48
N TRP A 81 6.00 -9.62 3.85
CA TRP A 81 5.46 -10.73 3.05
C TRP A 81 4.72 -11.76 3.89
N ILE A 82 5.22 -12.11 5.08
CA ILE A 82 4.53 -12.99 6.02
C ILE A 82 3.16 -12.40 6.36
N GLN A 83 3.09 -11.13 6.77
CA GLN A 83 1.83 -10.47 7.06
C GLN A 83 0.88 -10.43 5.85
N ALA A 84 1.39 -10.15 4.65
CA ALA A 84 0.58 -10.14 3.44
C ALA A 84 0.01 -11.55 3.13
N VAL A 85 0.80 -12.62 3.33
CA VAL A 85 0.32 -14.00 3.15
C VAL A 85 -0.70 -14.37 4.23
N GLU A 86 -0.50 -13.99 5.49
CA GLU A 86 -1.48 -14.19 6.56
C GLU A 86 -2.84 -13.58 6.20
N ARG A 87 -2.86 -12.32 5.76
CA ARG A 87 -4.08 -11.63 5.30
C ARG A 87 -4.71 -12.29 4.07
N ALA A 88 -3.90 -12.79 3.13
CA ALA A 88 -4.41 -13.51 1.97
C ALA A 88 -5.03 -14.86 2.34
N LEU A 89 -4.46 -15.57 3.32
CA LEU A 89 -5.01 -16.80 3.86
C LEU A 89 -6.28 -16.54 4.70
N GLU A 90 -6.35 -15.44 5.41
CA GLU A 90 -7.56 -15.00 6.10
C GLU A 90 -8.71 -14.79 5.11
N LYS A 91 -8.48 -14.06 4.00
CA LYS A 91 -9.46 -13.94 2.89
C LYS A 91 -9.87 -15.31 2.33
N ALA A 92 -8.93 -16.25 2.22
CA ALA A 92 -9.18 -17.59 1.67
C ALA A 92 -9.96 -18.50 2.63
N SER A 93 -9.99 -18.20 3.93
CA SER A 93 -10.62 -19.05 4.95
C SER A 93 -12.15 -19.16 4.80
N GLY A 94 -12.77 -18.21 4.10
CA GLY A 94 -14.23 -18.11 3.98
C GLY A 94 -14.92 -17.66 5.27
N THR A 95 -14.16 -17.29 6.31
CA THR A 95 -14.70 -16.70 7.53
C THR A 95 -15.16 -15.27 7.24
N GLU A 96 -16.37 -14.92 7.71
CA GLU A 96 -16.87 -13.55 7.59
C GLU A 96 -16.03 -12.63 8.45
N PRO A 97 -15.39 -11.59 7.85
CA PRO A 97 -14.60 -10.64 8.60
C PRO A 97 -15.50 -9.74 9.46
N THR A 98 -15.00 -9.33 10.61
CA THR A 98 -15.69 -8.37 11.49
C THR A 98 -15.69 -6.96 10.91
N ASN A 99 -14.59 -6.58 10.26
CA ASN A 99 -14.37 -5.26 9.65
C ASN A 99 -14.28 -5.39 8.13
N LYS A 100 -14.65 -4.32 7.44
CA LYS A 100 -14.52 -4.22 5.97
C LYS A 100 -13.06 -4.14 5.54
N TYR A 101 -12.22 -3.52 6.37
CA TYR A 101 -10.81 -3.30 6.10
C TYR A 101 -9.95 -3.94 7.18
N PHE A 102 -8.78 -4.44 6.81
CA PHE A 102 -7.72 -4.77 7.76
C PHE A 102 -7.27 -3.50 8.49
N ASP A 103 -7.06 -3.60 9.79
CA ASP A 103 -6.35 -2.57 10.54
C ASP A 103 -4.89 -2.52 10.07
N GLY A 104 -4.35 -1.31 9.88
CA GLY A 104 -2.98 -1.12 9.41
C GLY A 104 -2.81 0.12 8.55
N THR A 105 -1.60 0.32 8.01
CA THR A 105 -1.28 1.41 7.10
C THR A 105 -1.11 0.88 5.68
N PHE A 106 -1.81 1.47 4.71
CA PHE A 106 -1.78 1.06 3.31
C PHE A 106 -1.27 2.18 2.43
N LEU A 107 -0.51 1.82 1.39
CA LEU A 107 0.16 2.74 0.49
C LEU A 107 -0.58 2.79 -0.84
N GLY A 108 -1.36 3.83 -1.07
CA GLY A 108 -2.09 3.97 -2.32
C GLY A 108 -1.45 4.98 -3.28
N ARG A 109 -1.69 4.79 -4.57
CA ARG A 109 -1.20 5.63 -5.66
C ARG A 109 -2.33 6.16 -6.51
N SER A 110 -2.27 7.43 -6.89
CA SER A 110 -3.16 7.99 -7.90
C SER A 110 -2.69 7.62 -9.31
N GLU A 111 -3.58 7.80 -10.29
CA GLU A 111 -3.19 7.88 -11.68
C GLU A 111 -2.17 9.02 -11.89
N THR A 112 -1.35 8.86 -12.93
CA THR A 112 -0.43 9.93 -13.34
C THR A 112 -1.23 11.08 -13.94
N SER A 113 -1.01 12.29 -13.47
CA SER A 113 -1.67 13.48 -13.98
C SER A 113 -1.30 13.73 -15.45
N SER A 114 -2.30 13.93 -16.30
CA SER A 114 -2.10 14.38 -17.67
C SER A 114 -1.50 15.81 -17.73
N TYR A 115 -1.63 16.56 -16.64
CA TYR A 115 -1.08 17.89 -16.47
C TYR A 115 0.19 17.81 -15.61
N GLY A 116 1.34 17.73 -16.25
CA GLY A 116 2.66 17.76 -15.60
C GLY A 116 3.23 16.39 -15.21
N GLY A 117 2.57 15.28 -15.52
CA GLY A 117 3.14 13.93 -15.40
C GLY A 117 3.41 13.44 -13.96
N TYR A 118 2.99 14.18 -12.93
CA TYR A 118 3.15 13.79 -11.53
C TYR A 118 2.02 12.86 -11.06
N TYR A 119 2.25 12.15 -9.98
CA TYR A 119 1.23 11.37 -9.30
C TYR A 119 1.33 11.55 -7.78
N LYS A 120 0.29 11.14 -7.08
CA LYS A 120 0.23 11.20 -5.62
C LYS A 120 0.40 9.80 -5.04
N VAL A 121 1.14 9.73 -3.94
CA VAL A 121 1.22 8.56 -3.07
C VAL A 121 0.70 8.95 -1.70
N VAL A 122 -0.12 8.08 -1.10
CA VAL A 122 -0.71 8.30 0.21
C VAL A 122 -0.48 7.10 1.12
N TRP A 123 -0.24 7.37 2.39
CA TRP A 123 -0.33 6.39 3.48
C TRP A 123 -1.63 6.64 4.20
N VAL A 124 -2.50 5.64 4.21
CA VAL A 124 -3.79 5.68 4.91
C VAL A 124 -3.74 4.66 6.04
N THR A 125 -3.82 5.13 7.27
CA THR A 125 -3.90 4.25 8.44
C THR A 125 -5.35 4.02 8.80
N LEU A 126 -5.74 2.76 8.81
CA LEU A 126 -7.09 2.30 9.12
C LEU A 126 -7.12 1.62 10.48
N LYS A 127 -8.18 1.86 11.24
CA LYS A 127 -8.48 1.17 12.49
C LYS A 127 -10.00 1.09 12.70
N ASN A 128 -10.52 -0.13 12.89
CA ASN A 128 -11.96 -0.38 13.06
C ASN A 128 -12.80 0.32 11.96
N ASP A 129 -12.44 0.11 10.71
CA ASP A 129 -13.08 0.68 9.51
C ASP A 129 -13.04 2.22 9.42
N LYS A 130 -12.14 2.90 10.14
CA LYS A 130 -11.98 4.37 10.10
C LYS A 130 -10.58 4.76 9.70
N VAL A 131 -10.46 5.86 8.96
CA VAL A 131 -9.17 6.51 8.72
C VAL A 131 -8.75 7.22 10.00
N VAL A 132 -7.62 6.80 10.58
CA VAL A 132 -7.07 7.40 11.82
C VAL A 132 -5.81 8.22 11.57
N ASP A 133 -5.13 8.02 10.44
CA ASP A 133 -4.06 8.90 9.97
C ASP A 133 -3.97 8.91 8.45
N TYR A 134 -3.43 10.01 7.93
CA TYR A 134 -3.22 10.24 6.49
C TYR A 134 -1.93 11.04 6.28
N LYS A 135 -1.08 10.54 5.38
CA LYS A 135 0.13 11.22 4.90
C LYS A 135 0.14 11.17 3.38
N ALA A 136 0.60 12.22 2.71
CA ALA A 136 0.64 12.29 1.26
C ALA A 136 1.94 12.90 0.74
N GLN A 137 2.37 12.40 -0.42
CA GLN A 137 3.48 12.94 -1.20
C GLN A 137 3.04 13.13 -2.65
N ARG A 138 3.64 14.09 -3.34
CA ARG A 138 3.55 14.21 -4.80
C ARG A 138 4.88 13.78 -5.39
N VAL A 139 4.84 12.79 -6.26
CA VAL A 139 6.02 12.26 -6.98
C VAL A 139 6.05 12.90 -8.34
N LEU A 140 7.17 13.54 -8.67
CA LEU A 140 7.40 14.22 -9.95
C LEU A 140 7.83 13.19 -11.02
N PRO A 141 7.81 13.56 -12.32
CA PRO A 141 8.20 12.66 -13.41
C PRO A 141 9.63 12.11 -13.32
N ASP A 142 10.52 12.83 -12.66
CA ASP A 142 11.90 12.41 -12.37
C ASP A 142 12.04 11.54 -11.11
N HIS A 143 10.92 11.11 -10.54
CA HIS A 143 10.82 10.35 -9.29
C HIS A 143 11.30 11.09 -8.04
N THR A 144 11.49 12.39 -8.07
CA THR A 144 11.71 13.20 -6.87
C THR A 144 10.38 13.51 -6.17
N ILE A 145 10.47 13.87 -4.88
CA ILE A 145 9.30 14.29 -4.10
C ILE A 145 9.20 15.80 -4.17
N GLN A 146 8.04 16.32 -4.54
CA GLN A 146 7.80 17.75 -4.57
C GLN A 146 7.82 18.35 -3.17
N ASP A 147 8.58 19.44 -3.02
CA ASP A 147 8.62 20.23 -1.79
C ASP A 147 7.19 20.70 -1.44
N PRO A 148 6.69 20.42 -0.23
CA PRO A 148 5.34 20.80 0.18
C PRO A 148 5.17 22.32 0.36
N SER A 149 6.23 23.10 0.49
CA SER A 149 6.18 24.56 0.60
C SER A 149 5.88 25.27 -0.71
N VAL A 150 5.97 24.57 -1.85
CA VAL A 150 5.72 25.15 -3.18
C VAL A 150 4.25 25.56 -3.31
N GLU A 151 4.02 26.79 -3.75
CA GLU A 151 2.68 27.27 -4.12
C GLU A 151 2.22 26.63 -5.43
N VAL A 152 1.05 25.98 -5.39
CA VAL A 152 0.49 25.30 -6.55
C VAL A 152 -0.90 25.83 -6.92
N TYR A 153 -1.60 26.44 -5.95
CA TYR A 153 -2.99 26.90 -6.10
C TYR A 153 -3.17 28.35 -5.60
N GLY A 154 -2.11 29.17 -5.61
CA GLY A 154 -2.09 30.47 -4.95
C GLY A 154 -1.95 30.38 -3.42
N TRP A 155 -1.65 29.20 -2.92
CA TRP A 155 -1.37 28.89 -1.52
C TRP A 155 -0.44 27.67 -1.44
N PRO A 156 0.31 27.46 -0.34
CA PRO A 156 1.24 26.34 -0.21
C PRO A 156 0.55 25.00 -0.38
N LEU A 157 1.19 24.08 -1.10
CA LEU A 157 0.70 22.71 -1.32
C LEU A 157 0.42 21.98 0.03
N GLU A 158 1.20 22.29 1.05
CA GLU A 158 1.03 21.76 2.40
C GLU A 158 -0.33 22.11 2.99
N MET A 159 -0.80 23.35 2.82
CA MET A 159 -2.12 23.76 3.33
C MET A 159 -3.24 22.98 2.67
N ALA A 160 -3.15 22.77 1.35
CA ALA A 160 -4.13 21.95 0.64
C ALA A 160 -4.11 20.48 1.08
N ARG A 161 -2.94 19.94 1.40
CA ARG A 161 -2.79 18.58 1.95
C ARG A 161 -3.38 18.46 3.35
N ASN A 162 -3.16 19.45 4.21
CA ASN A 162 -3.70 19.47 5.57
C ASN A 162 -5.22 19.57 5.56
N SER A 163 -5.80 20.42 4.72
CA SER A 163 -7.26 20.49 4.53
C SER A 163 -7.85 19.16 4.06
N TYR A 164 -7.17 18.46 3.14
CA TYR A 164 -7.60 17.13 2.72
C TYR A 164 -7.50 16.10 3.86
N LYS A 165 -6.40 16.12 4.62
CA LYS A 165 -6.21 15.24 5.79
C LYS A 165 -7.34 15.41 6.80
N GLU A 166 -7.64 16.66 7.19
CA GLU A 166 -8.72 16.96 8.12
C GLU A 166 -10.06 16.41 7.64
N ALA A 167 -10.39 16.64 6.37
CA ALA A 167 -11.62 16.12 5.77
C ALA A 167 -11.66 14.58 5.72
N ALA A 168 -10.55 13.93 5.38
CA ALA A 168 -10.45 12.47 5.31
C ALA A 168 -10.59 11.80 6.69
N LEU A 169 -10.06 12.43 7.75
CA LEU A 169 -10.20 11.94 9.13
C LEU A 169 -11.60 12.15 9.71
N ALA A 170 -12.34 13.13 9.20
CA ALA A 170 -13.70 13.46 9.64
C ALA A 170 -14.79 12.68 8.92
N SER A 171 -14.45 12.01 7.81
CA SER A 171 -15.39 11.32 6.92
C SER A 171 -15.30 9.79 7.08
N GLU A 172 -16.33 9.09 6.58
CA GLU A 172 -16.20 7.64 6.32
C GLU A 172 -15.10 7.39 5.29
N PRO A 173 -14.37 6.26 5.37
CA PRO A 173 -13.29 5.96 4.44
C PRO A 173 -13.76 5.97 2.99
N GLY A 174 -13.07 6.73 2.14
CA GLY A 174 -13.26 6.68 0.70
C GLY A 174 -13.21 8.01 -0.02
N TYR A 175 -14.24 8.84 0.11
CA TYR A 175 -14.39 10.04 -0.69
C TYR A 175 -14.44 11.32 0.15
N VAL A 176 -13.62 12.28 -0.23
CA VAL A 176 -13.65 13.64 0.31
C VAL A 176 -14.21 14.57 -0.76
N ASP A 177 -15.17 15.43 -0.39
CA ASP A 177 -15.70 16.45 -1.28
C ASP A 177 -14.63 17.41 -1.78
N VAL A 178 -14.86 17.97 -2.97
CA VAL A 178 -13.89 18.85 -3.62
C VAL A 178 -13.59 20.07 -2.76
N ILE A 179 -12.33 20.22 -2.40
CA ILE A 179 -11.84 21.38 -1.67
C ILE A 179 -11.70 22.55 -2.64
N THR A 180 -12.39 23.66 -2.31
CA THR A 180 -12.37 24.88 -3.13
C THR A 180 -10.94 25.37 -3.34
N GLY A 181 -10.57 25.64 -4.59
CA GLY A 181 -9.21 26.05 -4.98
C GLY A 181 -8.19 24.89 -5.07
N ALA A 182 -8.56 23.65 -4.73
CA ALA A 182 -7.67 22.50 -4.77
C ALA A 182 -8.28 21.26 -5.46
N THR A 183 -9.11 21.46 -6.48
CA THR A 183 -9.85 20.42 -7.20
C THR A 183 -8.95 19.27 -7.67
N GLY A 184 -7.88 19.57 -8.38
CA GLY A 184 -6.95 18.55 -8.89
C GLY A 184 -6.26 17.76 -7.78
N LEU A 185 -5.92 18.42 -6.66
CA LEU A 185 -5.36 17.75 -5.49
C LEU A 185 -6.38 16.80 -4.87
N THR A 186 -7.63 17.24 -4.71
CA THR A 186 -8.71 16.43 -4.13
C THR A 186 -8.97 15.18 -4.97
N HIS A 187 -9.11 15.32 -6.29
CA HIS A 187 -9.32 14.18 -7.20
C HIS A 187 -8.18 13.16 -7.11
N GLN A 188 -6.94 13.60 -7.19
CA GLN A 188 -5.79 12.70 -7.07
C GLN A 188 -5.69 12.06 -5.69
N SER A 189 -6.01 12.79 -4.62
CA SER A 189 -6.04 12.22 -3.27
C SER A 189 -7.11 11.14 -3.16
N ASN A 190 -8.32 11.40 -3.66
CA ASN A 190 -9.40 10.43 -3.65
C ASN A 190 -9.04 9.15 -4.43
N HIS A 191 -8.37 9.27 -5.59
CA HIS A 191 -7.87 8.10 -6.34
C HIS A 191 -6.85 7.30 -5.53
N ALA A 192 -5.86 7.98 -4.94
CA ALA A 192 -4.83 7.31 -4.16
C ALA A 192 -5.40 6.68 -2.87
N VAL A 193 -6.35 7.34 -2.20
CA VAL A 193 -7.03 6.78 -1.03
C VAL A 193 -7.85 5.55 -1.41
N ARG A 194 -8.55 5.57 -2.54
CA ARG A 194 -9.29 4.41 -3.03
C ARG A 194 -8.34 3.22 -3.25
N ASP A 195 -7.21 3.44 -3.91
CA ASP A 195 -6.20 2.39 -4.13
C ASP A 195 -5.69 1.79 -2.79
N ALA A 196 -5.43 2.64 -1.78
CA ALA A 196 -5.06 2.17 -0.44
C ALA A 196 -6.20 1.39 0.25
N LEU A 197 -7.44 1.81 0.09
CA LEU A 197 -8.62 1.12 0.65
C LEU A 197 -8.86 -0.23 -0.04
N ASP A 198 -8.66 -0.31 -1.35
CA ASP A 198 -8.78 -1.57 -2.10
C ASP A 198 -7.73 -2.60 -1.64
N GLN A 199 -6.51 -2.15 -1.32
CA GLN A 199 -5.47 -2.98 -0.72
C GLN A 199 -5.86 -3.50 0.68
N ALA A 200 -6.59 -2.69 1.43
CA ALA A 200 -7.00 -2.97 2.80
C ALA A 200 -8.21 -3.90 2.92
N LEU A 201 -8.96 -4.16 1.84
CA LEU A 201 -10.17 -4.98 1.89
C LEU A 201 -9.90 -6.35 2.49
N THR A 202 -10.82 -6.79 3.37
CA THR A 202 -10.80 -8.12 4.02
C THR A 202 -11.43 -9.22 3.16
N LYS A 203 -12.07 -8.86 2.05
CA LYS A 203 -12.69 -9.78 1.08
C LYS A 203 -12.31 -9.46 -0.35
#